data_469271f9b77337fa40d20803a84ef0d3
#
_entry.id   469271f9b77337fa40d20803a84ef0d3
#
_cell.length_a   1.000
_cell.length_b   1.000
_cell.length_c   1.000
_cell.angle_alpha   90.00
_cell.angle_beta   90.00
_cell.angle_gamma   90.00
#
_symmetry.space_group_name_H-M   'P 1'
#
loop_
_entity.id
_entity.type
_entity.pdbx_description
1 polymer ?
#
loop_
_entity_poly.entity_id
_entity_poly.type
_entity_poly.pdbx_seq_one_letter_code
_entity_poly.pdbx_strand_id
1 'polypeptide(L)'
;MAKKSTAQIEQEMYEALEPFMTEKIGGGFYPSDCRPGDSAQEDAVLTVTYANASQVQAGRAKLNIHVPDIDCGSNRAVPNKTRLQELSQLDEAIIECLNEADTDYLFYLSDATHTLAEPEARQHFVNINIGFKLFTF
;
A
#
# COMPACT_ATOMS: atom_id res chain seq x y z
N MET A 1 18.25 9.56 20.73
CA MET A 1 17.18 8.67 20.28
C MET A 1 17.65 7.79 19.14
N ALA A 2 17.28 6.53 19.21
CA ALA A 2 17.65 5.60 18.15
C ALA A 2 16.82 5.86 16.89
N LYS A 3 17.44 5.74 15.74
CA LYS A 3 16.75 5.79 14.47
C LYS A 3 15.97 4.49 14.27
N LYS A 4 14.85 4.56 13.57
CA LYS A 4 14.06 3.37 13.25
C LYS A 4 14.54 2.73 11.96
N SER A 5 14.55 1.41 11.94
CA SER A 5 14.84 0.66 10.73
C SER A 5 13.62 0.68 9.81
N THR A 6 13.83 0.35 8.54
CA THR A 6 12.71 0.23 7.60
C THR A 6 11.71 -0.83 8.05
N ALA A 7 12.18 -1.91 8.68
CA ALA A 7 11.30 -2.95 9.21
C ALA A 7 10.40 -2.44 10.34
N GLN A 8 10.94 -1.61 11.24
CA GLN A 8 10.16 -1.01 12.32
C GLN A 8 9.12 -0.03 11.79
N ILE A 9 9.51 0.81 10.81
CA ILE A 9 8.62 1.77 10.18
C ILE A 9 7.48 1.03 9.46
N GLU A 10 7.82 -0.02 8.72
CA GLU A 10 6.83 -0.82 8.00
C GLU A 10 5.82 -1.45 8.97
N GLN A 11 6.30 -2.01 10.08
CA GLN A 11 5.44 -2.61 11.09
C GLN A 11 4.47 -1.59 11.69
N GLU A 12 4.97 -0.40 12.01
CA GLU A 12 4.13 0.67 12.57
C GLU A 12 3.08 1.15 11.58
N MET A 13 3.46 1.33 10.32
CA MET A 13 2.52 1.70 9.27
C MET A 13 1.48 0.60 9.04
N TYR A 14 1.93 -0.66 9.04
CA TYR A 14 1.05 -1.80 8.84
C TYR A 14 -0.01 -1.87 9.95
N GLU A 15 0.39 -1.77 11.20
CA GLU A 15 -0.52 -1.79 12.34
C GLU A 15 -1.51 -0.63 12.29
N ALA A 16 -1.05 0.55 11.88
CA ALA A 16 -1.91 1.73 11.76
C ALA A 16 -2.98 1.56 10.67
N LEU A 17 -2.63 0.92 9.56
CA LEU A 17 -3.52 0.77 8.40
C LEU A 17 -4.41 -0.47 8.46
N GLU A 18 -4.04 -1.48 9.25
CA GLU A 18 -4.75 -2.77 9.25
C GLU A 18 -6.26 -2.65 9.44
N PRO A 19 -6.78 -1.92 10.45
CA PRO A 19 -8.22 -1.80 10.61
C PRO A 19 -8.93 -1.16 9.42
N PHE A 20 -8.30 -0.16 8.83
CA PHE A 20 -8.86 0.52 7.67
C PHE A 20 -8.84 -0.38 6.43
N MET A 21 -7.71 -1.01 6.15
CA MET A 21 -7.55 -1.84 4.94
C MET A 21 -8.45 -3.07 4.95
N THR A 22 -8.57 -3.74 6.10
CA THR A 22 -9.39 -4.96 6.19
C THR A 22 -10.86 -4.71 5.91
N GLU A 23 -11.35 -3.49 6.14
CA GLU A 23 -12.72 -3.11 5.80
C GLU A 23 -12.89 -2.74 4.31
N LYS A 24 -11.82 -2.36 3.64
CA LYS A 24 -11.90 -1.80 2.29
C LYS A 24 -11.59 -2.79 1.18
N ILE A 25 -10.90 -3.88 1.47
CA ILE A 25 -10.49 -4.87 0.47
C ILE A 25 -11.13 -6.22 0.75
N GLY A 26 -11.33 -7.00 -0.31
CA GLY A 26 -11.93 -8.32 -0.19
C GLY A 26 -10.97 -9.43 0.20
N GLY A 27 -9.68 -9.19 0.08
CA GLY A 27 -8.63 -10.15 0.41
C GLY A 27 -7.89 -9.80 1.69
N GLY A 28 -6.61 -10.17 1.75
CA GLY A 28 -5.76 -9.94 2.91
C GLY A 28 -4.89 -8.70 2.79
N PHE A 29 -4.49 -8.15 3.92
CA PHE A 29 -3.52 -7.07 3.99
C PHE A 29 -2.23 -7.62 4.56
N TYR A 30 -1.13 -7.45 3.82
CA TYR A 30 0.16 -8.08 4.15
C TYR A 30 1.29 -7.06 4.22
N PRO A 31 2.26 -7.29 5.11
CA PRO A 31 3.53 -6.59 5.00
C PRO A 31 4.35 -7.15 3.83
N SER A 32 5.49 -6.52 3.56
CA SER A 32 6.38 -6.88 2.44
C SER A 32 6.70 -8.37 2.42
N ASP A 33 6.62 -8.98 1.24
CA ASP A 33 6.97 -10.38 0.97
C ASP A 33 6.12 -11.42 1.68
N CYS A 34 4.97 -11.04 2.24
CA CYS A 34 4.11 -11.96 2.99
C CYS A 34 2.84 -12.38 2.24
N ARG A 35 2.55 -11.78 1.09
CA ARG A 35 1.40 -12.17 0.29
C ARG A 35 1.62 -13.55 -0.33
N PRO A 36 0.64 -14.48 -0.25
CA PRO A 36 0.77 -15.76 -0.93
C PRO A 36 1.03 -15.59 -2.43
N GLY A 37 2.03 -16.30 -2.98
CA GLY A 37 2.47 -16.12 -4.36
C GLY A 37 1.45 -16.51 -5.40
N ASP A 38 0.49 -17.36 -5.04
CA ASP A 38 -0.57 -17.84 -5.92
C ASP A 38 -1.93 -17.17 -5.64
N SER A 39 -1.94 -16.09 -4.85
CA SER A 39 -3.19 -15.46 -4.48
C SER A 39 -3.88 -14.83 -5.69
N ALA A 40 -5.17 -15.12 -5.82
CA ALA A 40 -6.05 -14.52 -6.81
C ALA A 40 -7.10 -13.62 -6.14
N GLN A 41 -6.82 -13.17 -4.91
CA GLN A 41 -7.72 -12.31 -4.16
C GLN A 41 -7.32 -10.86 -4.26
N GLU A 42 -8.23 -9.97 -3.89
CA GLU A 42 -7.99 -8.54 -3.81
C GLU A 42 -7.18 -8.25 -2.54
N ASP A 43 -5.88 -8.39 -2.65
CA ASP A 43 -4.96 -8.22 -1.53
C ASP A 43 -4.22 -6.91 -1.60
N ALA A 44 -3.82 -6.39 -0.46
CA ALA A 44 -2.95 -5.21 -0.38
C ALA A 44 -1.63 -5.59 0.27
N VAL A 45 -0.54 -5.01 -0.23
CA VAL A 45 0.82 -5.23 0.31
C VAL A 45 1.47 -3.89 0.57
N LEU A 46 1.95 -3.71 1.78
CA LEU A 46 2.69 -2.50 2.20
C LEU A 46 4.18 -2.80 2.23
N THR A 47 4.98 -1.96 1.59
CA THR A 47 6.44 -2.08 1.57
C THR A 47 7.08 -0.73 1.80
N VAL A 48 7.96 -0.63 2.79
CA VAL A 48 8.81 0.55 2.95
C VAL A 48 10.02 0.34 2.05
N THR A 49 10.18 1.21 1.06
CA THR A 49 11.23 1.07 0.05
C THR A 49 12.52 1.79 0.41
N TYR A 50 12.44 2.82 1.25
CA TYR A 50 13.60 3.64 1.58
C TYR A 50 13.33 4.43 2.87
N ALA A 51 14.36 4.56 3.70
CA ALA A 51 14.37 5.51 4.80
C ALA A 51 15.83 5.90 5.07
N ASN A 52 16.09 7.19 5.27
CA ASN A 52 17.41 7.63 5.64
C ASN A 52 17.61 7.54 7.17
N ALA A 53 18.80 7.87 7.64
CA ALA A 53 19.16 7.79 9.07
C ALA A 53 19.45 9.18 9.66
N SER A 54 18.91 10.23 9.07
CA SER A 54 19.05 11.60 9.58
C SER A 54 18.21 11.81 10.84
N GLN A 55 18.43 12.90 11.55
CA GLN A 55 17.69 13.24 12.77
C GLN A 55 16.18 13.34 12.47
N VAL A 56 15.84 13.92 11.35
CA VAL A 56 14.49 13.77 10.79
C VAL A 56 14.60 12.71 9.71
N GLN A 57 14.11 11.52 9.97
CA GLN A 57 14.13 10.46 8.98
C GLN A 57 13.09 10.74 7.91
N ALA A 58 13.48 10.65 6.66
CA ALA A 58 12.56 10.77 5.53
C ALA A 58 12.66 9.51 4.70
N GLY A 59 11.56 9.11 4.11
CA GLY A 59 11.54 7.90 3.32
C GLY A 59 10.29 7.75 2.49
N ARG A 60 10.15 6.58 1.90
CA ARG A 60 9.04 6.24 1.03
C ARG A 60 8.56 4.82 1.27
N ALA A 61 7.27 4.66 1.11
CA ALA A 61 6.62 3.36 1.13
C ALA A 61 5.68 3.27 -0.06
N LYS A 62 5.34 2.07 -0.45
CA LYS A 62 4.31 1.85 -1.46
C LYS A 62 3.27 0.88 -0.90
N LEU A 63 2.03 1.15 -1.25
CA LEU A 63 0.91 0.29 -0.95
C LEU A 63 0.33 -0.16 -2.28
N ASN A 64 0.45 -1.45 -2.57
CA ASN A 64 -0.07 -2.04 -3.80
C ASN A 64 -1.33 -2.83 -3.46
N ILE A 65 -2.44 -2.48 -4.10
CA ILE A 65 -3.71 -3.20 -3.93
C ILE A 65 -3.97 -3.96 -5.22
N HIS A 66 -3.86 -5.29 -5.14
CA HIS A 66 -4.00 -6.20 -6.27
C HIS A 66 -5.46 -6.51 -6.52
N VAL A 67 -5.89 -6.38 -7.77
CA VAL A 67 -7.27 -6.63 -8.17
C VAL A 67 -7.29 -7.66 -9.29
N PRO A 68 -7.95 -8.81 -9.08
CA PRO A 68 -8.07 -9.81 -10.15
C PRO A 68 -8.79 -9.25 -11.37
N ASP A 69 -8.34 -9.65 -12.55
CA ASP A 69 -8.99 -9.28 -13.81
C ASP A 69 -10.34 -9.98 -13.92
N ILE A 70 -11.21 -9.39 -14.73
CA ILE A 70 -12.53 -9.96 -15.00
C ILE A 70 -12.41 -10.92 -16.18
N ASP A 71 -12.93 -12.13 -16.03
CA ASP A 71 -13.03 -13.09 -17.12
C ASP A 71 -14.19 -12.68 -18.05
N CYS A 72 -13.86 -12.37 -19.30
CA CYS A 72 -14.85 -12.00 -20.31
C CYS A 72 -15.19 -13.16 -21.26
N GLY A 73 -14.83 -14.39 -20.90
CA GLY A 73 -15.04 -15.57 -21.73
C GLY A 73 -13.88 -15.79 -22.72
N SER A 74 -13.81 -16.99 -23.31
CA SER A 74 -12.79 -17.35 -24.31
C SER A 74 -11.35 -17.12 -23.85
N ASN A 75 -11.07 -17.33 -22.55
CA ASN A 75 -9.78 -17.08 -21.92
C ASN A 75 -9.33 -15.61 -21.97
N ARG A 76 -10.26 -14.71 -22.19
CA ARG A 76 -9.94 -13.28 -22.23
C ARG A 76 -10.20 -12.66 -20.86
N ALA A 77 -9.16 -12.08 -20.27
CA ALA A 77 -9.24 -11.34 -19.02
C ALA A 77 -9.03 -9.85 -19.30
N VAL A 78 -9.81 -9.02 -18.65
CA VAL A 78 -9.70 -7.55 -18.77
C VAL A 78 -9.61 -6.95 -17.37
N PRO A 79 -8.99 -5.76 -17.23
CA PRO A 79 -8.90 -5.12 -15.92
C PRO A 79 -10.30 -4.76 -15.38
N ASN A 80 -10.47 -4.93 -14.09
CA ASN A 80 -11.67 -4.46 -13.39
C ASN A 80 -11.53 -2.97 -13.12
N LYS A 81 -11.80 -2.15 -14.12
CA LYS A 81 -11.56 -0.70 -14.06
C LYS A 81 -12.37 0.00 -12.99
N THR A 82 -13.61 -0.42 -12.79
CA THR A 82 -14.47 0.17 -11.76
C THR A 82 -13.87 -0.01 -10.38
N ARG A 83 -13.44 -1.23 -10.07
CA ARG A 83 -12.85 -1.52 -8.76
C ARG A 83 -11.50 -0.84 -8.59
N LEU A 84 -10.67 -0.85 -9.62
CA LEU A 84 -9.37 -0.16 -9.59
C LEU A 84 -9.54 1.33 -9.33
N GLN A 85 -10.54 1.95 -9.95
CA GLN A 85 -10.83 3.36 -9.72
C GLN A 85 -11.32 3.63 -8.30
N GLU A 86 -12.22 2.80 -7.78
CA GLU A 86 -12.70 2.92 -6.40
C GLU A 86 -11.54 2.85 -5.40
N LEU A 87 -10.64 1.87 -5.59
CA LEU A 87 -9.50 1.68 -4.70
C LEU A 87 -8.47 2.80 -4.83
N SER A 88 -8.27 3.34 -6.03
CA SER A 88 -7.34 4.45 -6.23
C SER A 88 -7.80 5.73 -5.51
N GLN A 89 -9.09 5.88 -5.31
CA GLN A 89 -9.66 7.03 -4.59
C GLN A 89 -9.51 6.94 -3.07
N LEU A 90 -9.00 5.83 -2.55
CA LEU A 90 -8.74 5.66 -1.12
C LEU A 90 -7.44 6.32 -0.66
N ASP A 91 -6.62 6.82 -1.58
CA ASP A 91 -5.27 7.29 -1.28
C ASP A 91 -5.24 8.38 -0.20
N GLU A 92 -6.09 9.39 -0.29
CA GLU A 92 -6.14 10.46 0.71
C GLU A 92 -6.63 9.97 2.07
N ALA A 93 -7.62 9.08 2.08
CA ALA A 93 -8.13 8.50 3.33
C ALA A 93 -7.07 7.63 4.02
N ILE A 94 -6.23 6.95 3.25
CA ILE A 94 -5.10 6.18 3.77
C ILE A 94 -4.10 7.11 4.45
N ILE A 95 -3.78 8.22 3.82
CA ILE A 95 -2.87 9.23 4.40
C ILE A 95 -3.45 9.80 5.69
N GLU A 96 -4.73 10.13 5.72
CA GLU A 96 -5.39 10.62 6.93
C GLU A 96 -5.34 9.59 8.06
N CYS A 97 -5.61 8.34 7.74
CA CYS A 97 -5.55 7.24 8.71
C CYS A 97 -4.16 7.13 9.34
N LEU A 98 -3.12 7.20 8.53
CA LEU A 98 -1.74 7.15 9.00
C LEU A 98 -1.39 8.34 9.90
N ASN A 99 -1.78 9.54 9.49
CA ASN A 99 -1.47 10.75 10.25
C ASN A 99 -2.22 10.83 11.59
N GLU A 100 -3.40 10.25 11.67
CA GLU A 100 -4.16 10.19 12.91
C GLU A 100 -3.61 9.15 13.89
N ALA A 101 -3.02 8.08 13.37
CA ALA A 101 -2.55 6.97 14.20
C ALA A 101 -1.26 7.28 14.96
N ASP A 102 -0.38 8.10 14.40
CA ASP A 102 0.92 8.38 15.01
C ASP A 102 1.38 9.81 14.67
N THR A 103 1.48 10.64 15.70
CA THR A 103 1.85 12.06 15.55
C THR A 103 3.34 12.28 15.41
N ASP A 104 4.18 11.25 15.59
CA ASP A 104 5.62 11.36 15.35
C ASP A 104 5.97 11.33 13.87
N TYR A 105 5.02 10.90 13.04
CA TYR A 105 5.15 10.86 11.59
C TYR A 105 4.36 11.98 10.92
N LEU A 106 4.85 12.40 9.77
CA LEU A 106 4.07 13.15 8.80
C LEU A 106 4.04 12.33 7.51
N PHE A 107 2.85 11.91 7.10
CA PHE A 107 2.62 11.14 5.88
C PHE A 107 1.99 12.02 4.80
N TYR A 108 2.36 11.77 3.55
CA TYR A 108 1.84 12.49 2.39
C TYR A 108 1.93 11.62 1.14
N LEU A 109 1.18 11.96 0.11
CA LEU A 109 1.30 11.28 -1.18
C LEU A 109 2.55 11.83 -1.89
N SER A 110 3.51 10.96 -2.18
CA SER A 110 4.77 11.37 -2.82
C SER A 110 4.68 11.41 -4.34
N ASP A 111 3.77 10.66 -4.92
CA ASP A 111 3.54 10.60 -6.36
C ASP A 111 2.04 10.38 -6.63
N ALA A 112 1.63 10.60 -7.86
CA ALA A 112 0.25 10.31 -8.25
C ALA A 112 -0.04 8.81 -8.14
N THR A 113 -1.21 8.48 -7.61
CA THR A 113 -1.68 7.09 -7.56
C THR A 113 -1.96 6.61 -8.98
N HIS A 114 -1.48 5.43 -9.32
CA HIS A 114 -1.66 4.90 -10.68
C HIS A 114 -1.86 3.38 -10.65
N THR A 115 -2.25 2.84 -11.79
CA THR A 115 -2.56 1.43 -11.96
C THR A 115 -1.52 0.77 -12.84
N LEU A 116 -1.07 -0.41 -12.46
CA LEU A 116 -0.10 -1.21 -13.18
C LEU A 116 -0.65 -2.60 -13.45
N ALA A 117 -0.20 -3.21 -14.54
CA ALA A 117 -0.63 -4.55 -14.92
C ALA A 117 0.32 -5.61 -14.41
N GLU A 118 -0.23 -6.76 -14.03
CA GLU A 118 0.51 -7.99 -13.74
C GLU A 118 -0.02 -9.09 -14.66
N PRO A 119 0.40 -9.12 -15.94
CA PRO A 119 -0.22 -10.02 -16.93
C PRO A 119 -0.11 -11.50 -16.57
N GLU A 120 1.02 -11.92 -16.02
CA GLU A 120 1.24 -13.33 -15.67
C GLU A 120 0.29 -13.83 -14.59
N ALA A 121 -0.09 -12.95 -13.67
CA ALA A 121 -1.03 -13.29 -12.59
C ALA A 121 -2.48 -12.95 -12.95
N ARG A 122 -2.74 -12.41 -14.12
CA ARG A 122 -4.05 -11.92 -14.56
C ARG A 122 -4.66 -10.96 -13.54
N GLN A 123 -3.86 -9.98 -13.15
CA GLN A 123 -4.23 -8.98 -12.17
C GLN A 123 -3.72 -7.61 -12.62
N HIS A 124 -4.34 -6.60 -12.06
CA HIS A 124 -3.82 -5.24 -12.06
C HIS A 124 -3.69 -4.81 -10.62
N PHE A 125 -2.87 -3.82 -10.35
CA PHE A 125 -2.77 -3.29 -8.99
C PHE A 125 -2.75 -1.78 -8.98
N VAL A 126 -3.35 -1.22 -7.94
CA VAL A 126 -3.29 0.21 -7.64
C VAL A 126 -2.01 0.43 -6.83
N ASN A 127 -1.18 1.34 -7.31
CA ASN A 127 0.08 1.70 -6.64
C ASN A 127 -0.09 3.06 -5.97
N ILE A 128 -0.09 3.07 -4.64
CA ILE A 128 -0.17 4.28 -3.84
C ILE A 128 1.21 4.53 -3.25
N ASN A 129 1.78 5.68 -3.57
CA ASN A 129 3.12 6.06 -3.13
C ASN A 129 3.03 7.01 -1.95
N ILE A 130 3.57 6.58 -0.81
CA ILE A 130 3.48 7.29 0.46
C ILE A 130 4.86 7.80 0.83
N GLY A 131 4.98 9.13 0.97
CA GLY A 131 6.16 9.73 1.56
C GLY A 131 5.97 9.90 3.05
N PHE A 132 7.06 9.87 3.81
CA PHE A 132 6.96 10.11 5.25
C PHE A 132 8.17 10.87 5.77
N LYS A 133 7.93 11.57 6.87
CA LYS A 133 8.98 12.14 7.71
C LYS A 133 8.71 11.67 9.14
N LEU A 134 9.76 11.20 9.80
CA LEU A 134 9.70 10.72 11.17
C LEU A 134 10.61 11.59 12.01
N PHE A 135 10.06 12.19 13.06
CA PHE A 135 10.78 13.07 13.95
C PHE A 135 11.31 12.26 15.14
N THR A 136 12.62 12.00 15.15
CA THR A 136 13.28 11.15 16.15
C THR A 136 14.13 11.98 17.11
N PHE A 137 13.50 12.90 17.79
CA PHE A 137 14.19 13.77 18.75
C PHE A 137 14.45 13.10 20.09
#